data_0218b82043a22099f50864c5da44affe
#
_entry.id   0218b82043a22099f50864c5da44affe
#
_cell.length_a   1.000
_cell.length_b   1.000
_cell.length_c   1.000
_cell.angle_alpha   90.00
_cell.angle_beta   90.00
_cell.angle_gamma   90.00
#
_symmetry.space_group_name_H-M   'P 1'
#
loop_
_entity.id
_entity.type
_entity.pdbx_description
1 polymer ?
#
loop_
_entity_poly.entity_id
_entity_poly.type
_entity_poly.pdbx_seq_one_letter_code
_entity_poly.pdbx_strand_id
1 'polypeptide(L)'
;MSLIENFVQNHVDLLKRNDYIDPSLYKEYGVKSGLRNEDGKGVLAGLTNISQIISEKNVDGKKQPCDGELWYRGHRINELIEDLGDELGFEKIAYLLIMGVLPDDKELAEFKTVLGEARTLPANFTRDIIMEAPTGDIMKSMMRSILAYSYYDHNVLDNSVGNSLRQCLELISTFPQFAAYAYHSYNHYKKGGSMYIHLPDPSLSAAENLLSLLRPDRKYTPLEAKILDTALILHMEHGGGNNSSFTARVVTSAGSDTYSTMTAAMASLKGSRHGGANLRFISMMNDIREHVKDWYDRDEVAAYIQKIVNKEAFDRTGLIYGIGHAVYTISDPRKIILKDYLRQLVREKGCFDDELALLENMEAVAPGIIAKARNLPQPPDPNIDFYSGALYYMLDVPPSLFIAFFAIARIVGWSAHRLEELITSNKIIRPAYKSVMKTEA
;
A
#
# COMPACT_ATOMS: atom_id res chain seq x y z
N MET A 1 36.49 -7.01 -11.03
CA MET A 1 35.26 -7.83 -10.98
C MET A 1 35.49 -8.97 -9.99
N SER A 2 34.57 -9.21 -9.09
CA SER A 2 34.67 -10.33 -8.15
C SER A 2 34.50 -11.67 -8.88
N LEU A 3 34.87 -12.79 -8.24
CA LEU A 3 34.65 -14.12 -8.83
C LEU A 3 33.17 -14.38 -9.12
N ILE A 4 32.28 -13.88 -8.24
CA ILE A 4 30.82 -13.98 -8.43
C ILE A 4 30.37 -13.19 -9.66
N GLU A 5 30.85 -11.96 -9.86
CA GLU A 5 30.48 -11.14 -11.01
C GLU A 5 30.92 -11.77 -12.33
N ASN A 6 32.13 -12.32 -12.38
CA ASN A 6 32.63 -13.07 -13.54
C ASN A 6 31.79 -14.31 -13.84
N PHE A 7 31.46 -15.10 -12.81
CA PHE A 7 30.61 -16.28 -12.97
C PHE A 7 29.23 -15.90 -13.51
N VAL A 8 28.59 -14.88 -12.91
CA VAL A 8 27.27 -14.39 -13.35
C VAL A 8 27.33 -13.95 -14.81
N GLN A 9 28.31 -13.13 -15.18
CA GLN A 9 28.45 -12.62 -16.55
C GLN A 9 28.58 -13.76 -17.57
N ASN A 10 29.34 -14.79 -17.24
CA ASN A 10 29.60 -15.92 -18.15
C ASN A 10 28.44 -16.92 -18.22
N HIS A 11 27.53 -16.96 -17.23
CA HIS A 11 26.51 -18.02 -17.11
C HIS A 11 25.07 -17.52 -17.17
N VAL A 12 24.82 -16.21 -17.11
CA VAL A 12 23.43 -15.66 -17.08
C VAL A 12 22.62 -16.07 -18.30
N ASP A 13 23.22 -16.16 -19.47
CA ASP A 13 22.50 -16.54 -20.71
C ASP A 13 22.22 -18.05 -20.77
N LEU A 14 23.09 -18.88 -20.15
CA LEU A 14 22.81 -20.30 -19.95
C LEU A 14 21.60 -20.50 -19.06
N LEU A 15 21.54 -19.78 -17.92
CA LEU A 15 20.38 -19.79 -17.00
C LEU A 15 19.10 -19.36 -17.71
N LYS A 16 19.09 -18.22 -18.40
CA LYS A 16 17.90 -17.71 -19.10
C LYS A 16 17.36 -18.69 -20.14
N ARG A 17 18.26 -19.37 -20.85
CA ARG A 17 17.87 -20.35 -21.87
C ARG A 17 17.28 -21.63 -21.27
N ASN A 18 17.86 -22.13 -20.18
CA ASN A 18 17.46 -23.39 -19.58
C ASN A 18 16.23 -23.28 -18.71
N ASP A 19 16.02 -22.12 -18.04
CA ASP A 19 14.86 -21.87 -17.17
C ASP A 19 13.68 -21.21 -17.90
N TYR A 20 13.81 -20.98 -19.21
CA TYR A 20 12.71 -20.43 -20.02
C TYR A 20 11.57 -21.43 -20.18
N ILE A 21 10.39 -21.05 -19.76
CA ILE A 21 9.14 -21.78 -20.00
C ILE A 21 8.36 -21.02 -21.06
N ASP A 22 8.04 -21.70 -22.16
CA ASP A 22 7.25 -21.11 -23.25
C ASP A 22 5.87 -20.70 -22.72
N PRO A 23 5.46 -19.43 -22.86
CA PRO A 23 4.14 -18.97 -22.43
C PRO A 23 2.96 -19.73 -23.05
N SER A 24 3.11 -20.34 -24.22
CA SER A 24 2.07 -21.15 -24.86
C SER A 24 1.67 -22.36 -24.03
N LEU A 25 2.61 -22.91 -23.24
CA LEU A 25 2.37 -24.06 -22.36
C LEU A 25 1.35 -23.77 -21.25
N TYR A 26 1.24 -22.50 -20.80
CA TYR A 26 0.21 -22.14 -19.82
C TYR A 26 -1.20 -22.40 -20.36
N LYS A 27 -1.42 -22.09 -21.64
CA LYS A 27 -2.71 -22.36 -22.31
C LYS A 27 -2.88 -23.84 -22.57
N GLU A 28 -1.85 -24.51 -23.07
CA GLU A 28 -1.86 -25.94 -23.37
C GLU A 28 -2.24 -26.78 -22.15
N TYR A 29 -1.65 -26.49 -21.01
CA TYR A 29 -1.93 -27.21 -19.76
C TYR A 29 -3.06 -26.61 -18.91
N GLY A 30 -3.75 -25.58 -19.38
CA GLY A 30 -4.84 -24.92 -18.63
C GLY A 30 -4.36 -24.22 -17.34
N VAL A 31 -3.07 -23.88 -17.26
CA VAL A 31 -2.47 -23.25 -16.08
C VAL A 31 -2.82 -21.77 -16.05
N LYS A 32 -3.24 -21.28 -14.88
CA LYS A 32 -3.60 -19.89 -14.64
C LYS A 32 -2.37 -19.06 -14.23
N SER A 33 -1.67 -18.50 -15.21
CA SER A 33 -0.46 -17.70 -14.96
C SER A 33 -0.74 -16.53 -14.01
N GLY A 34 0.04 -16.44 -12.91
CA GLY A 34 -0.18 -15.43 -11.89
C GLY A 34 -1.52 -15.53 -11.16
N LEU A 35 -2.14 -16.71 -11.10
CA LEU A 35 -3.49 -16.96 -10.58
C LEU A 35 -4.54 -16.08 -11.24
N ARG A 36 -4.42 -15.86 -12.57
CA ARG A 36 -5.39 -15.10 -13.36
C ARG A 36 -5.98 -15.96 -14.49
N ASN A 37 -7.27 -15.76 -14.74
CA ASN A 37 -7.95 -16.31 -15.89
C ASN A 37 -7.50 -15.60 -17.19
N GLU A 38 -7.89 -16.13 -18.34
CA GLU A 38 -7.56 -15.55 -19.67
C GLU A 38 -8.12 -14.13 -19.86
N ASP A 39 -9.22 -13.80 -19.18
CA ASP A 39 -9.83 -12.46 -19.14
C ASP A 39 -9.09 -11.48 -18.20
N GLY A 40 -7.97 -11.92 -17.57
CA GLY A 40 -7.19 -11.13 -16.63
C GLY A 40 -7.74 -11.10 -15.20
N LYS A 41 -8.94 -11.65 -14.95
CA LYS A 41 -9.52 -11.70 -13.59
C LYS A 41 -8.82 -12.72 -12.72
N GLY A 42 -8.72 -12.41 -11.41
CA GLY A 42 -8.13 -13.32 -10.42
C GLY A 42 -8.91 -14.63 -10.30
N VAL A 43 -8.19 -15.72 -10.10
CA VAL A 43 -8.80 -17.01 -9.71
C VAL A 43 -9.38 -16.88 -8.32
N LEU A 44 -10.58 -17.42 -8.09
CA LEU A 44 -11.17 -17.49 -6.75
C LEU A 44 -10.37 -18.48 -5.89
N ALA A 45 -9.54 -17.96 -4.99
CA ALA A 45 -8.60 -18.75 -4.21
C ALA A 45 -9.00 -18.91 -2.72
N GLY A 46 -9.98 -18.13 -2.23
CA GLY A 46 -10.39 -18.19 -0.83
C GLY A 46 -11.67 -17.41 -0.56
N LEU A 47 -12.08 -17.46 0.70
CA LEU A 47 -13.23 -16.70 1.24
C LEU A 47 -12.74 -15.70 2.29
N THR A 48 -13.44 -14.59 2.46
CA THR A 48 -13.18 -13.60 3.49
C THR A 48 -14.44 -12.86 3.89
N ASN A 49 -14.55 -12.51 5.18
CA ASN A 49 -15.56 -11.62 5.73
C ASN A 49 -15.02 -10.19 6.00
N ILE A 50 -13.75 -9.91 5.64
CA ILE A 50 -13.07 -8.67 6.02
C ILE A 50 -13.47 -7.53 5.11
N SER A 51 -13.44 -7.76 3.80
CA SER A 51 -13.75 -6.74 2.81
C SER A 51 -14.35 -7.31 1.54
N GLN A 52 -15.06 -6.45 0.82
CA GLN A 52 -15.59 -6.75 -0.50
C GLN A 52 -15.29 -5.58 -1.45
N ILE A 53 -14.89 -5.92 -2.68
CA ILE A 53 -14.65 -4.97 -3.75
C ILE A 53 -15.62 -5.30 -4.87
N ILE A 54 -16.41 -4.31 -5.28
CA ILE A 54 -17.38 -4.45 -6.37
C ILE A 54 -16.95 -3.52 -7.50
N SER A 55 -16.85 -4.07 -8.71
CA SER A 55 -16.56 -3.32 -9.94
C SER A 55 -17.48 -3.74 -11.08
N GLU A 56 -18.34 -4.76 -10.84
CA GLU A 56 -19.30 -5.28 -11.78
C GLU A 56 -20.60 -5.63 -11.06
N LYS A 57 -21.74 -5.36 -11.69
CA LYS A 57 -23.07 -5.78 -11.24
C LYS A 57 -23.70 -6.71 -12.25
N ASN A 58 -24.54 -7.62 -11.78
CA ASN A 58 -25.34 -8.47 -12.66
C ASN A 58 -26.60 -7.73 -13.07
N VAL A 59 -26.73 -7.42 -14.37
CA VAL A 59 -27.91 -6.81 -14.97
C VAL A 59 -28.45 -7.80 -16.00
N ASP A 60 -29.64 -8.30 -15.81
CA ASP A 60 -30.30 -9.27 -16.70
C ASP A 60 -29.47 -10.52 -17.00
N GLY A 61 -28.78 -11.05 -15.98
CA GLY A 61 -27.93 -12.23 -16.10
C GLY A 61 -26.56 -12.00 -16.74
N LYS A 62 -26.22 -10.75 -17.08
CA LYS A 62 -24.92 -10.36 -17.64
C LYS A 62 -24.16 -9.48 -16.66
N LYS A 63 -22.87 -9.77 -16.48
CA LYS A 63 -21.96 -8.90 -15.72
C LYS A 63 -21.69 -7.63 -16.52
N GLN A 64 -21.98 -6.48 -15.93
CA GLN A 64 -21.71 -5.16 -16.48
C GLN A 64 -20.81 -4.37 -15.52
N PRO A 65 -19.82 -3.61 -16.03
CA PRO A 65 -19.04 -2.71 -15.21
C PRO A 65 -19.94 -1.70 -14.48
N CYS A 66 -19.59 -1.39 -13.23
CA CYS A 66 -20.25 -0.36 -12.44
C CYS A 66 -19.21 0.51 -11.72
N ASP A 67 -19.65 1.60 -11.11
CA ASP A 67 -18.81 2.37 -10.19
C ASP A 67 -18.25 1.45 -9.12
N GLY A 68 -16.99 1.67 -8.78
CA GLY A 68 -16.30 0.87 -7.79
C GLY A 68 -16.90 1.07 -6.39
N GLU A 69 -17.04 -0.03 -5.66
CA GLU A 69 -17.43 0.01 -4.26
C GLU A 69 -16.39 -0.75 -3.43
N LEU A 70 -16.03 -0.18 -2.29
CA LEU A 70 -15.20 -0.83 -1.28
C LEU A 70 -16.01 -0.95 0.01
N TRP A 71 -16.05 -2.16 0.56
CA TRP A 71 -16.79 -2.49 1.78
C TRP A 71 -15.84 -3.06 2.82
N TYR A 72 -15.92 -2.57 4.04
CA TYR A 72 -15.23 -3.10 5.21
C TYR A 72 -16.26 -3.72 6.17
N ARG A 73 -16.19 -5.03 6.39
CA ARG A 73 -17.10 -5.76 7.29
C ARG A 73 -18.59 -5.43 7.08
N GLY A 74 -19.00 -5.28 5.82
CA GLY A 74 -20.40 -4.99 5.48
C GLY A 74 -20.80 -3.52 5.46
N HIS A 75 -19.87 -2.58 5.71
CA HIS A 75 -20.08 -1.13 5.62
C HIS A 75 -19.38 -0.55 4.41
N ARG A 76 -20.02 0.35 3.67
CA ARG A 76 -19.39 1.05 2.55
C ARG A 76 -18.36 2.04 3.06
N ILE A 77 -17.21 2.10 2.39
CA ILE A 77 -16.13 3.00 2.80
C ILE A 77 -16.54 4.47 2.75
N ASN A 78 -17.35 4.89 1.76
CA ASN A 78 -17.83 6.25 1.65
C ASN A 78 -18.73 6.61 2.84
N GLU A 79 -19.66 5.74 3.20
CA GLU A 79 -20.56 5.92 4.35
C GLU A 79 -19.76 5.98 5.66
N LEU A 80 -18.77 5.09 5.82
CA LEU A 80 -17.90 5.11 7.00
C LEU A 80 -17.13 6.43 7.15
N ILE A 81 -16.63 7.00 6.04
CA ILE A 81 -15.93 8.29 6.07
C ILE A 81 -16.88 9.46 6.32
N GLU A 82 -18.09 9.43 5.73
CA GLU A 82 -19.14 10.44 5.95
C GLU A 82 -19.61 10.43 7.40
N ASP A 83 -19.84 9.27 7.99
CA ASP A 83 -20.26 9.10 9.38
C ASP A 83 -19.22 9.58 10.40
N LEU A 84 -17.94 9.58 10.04
CA LEU A 84 -16.89 10.15 10.89
C LEU A 84 -16.92 11.68 10.95
N GLY A 85 -17.47 12.36 9.94
CA GLY A 85 -17.44 13.82 9.87
C GLY A 85 -16.04 14.36 10.10
N ASP A 86 -15.86 15.23 11.10
CA ASP A 86 -14.55 15.81 11.46
C ASP A 86 -13.73 14.93 12.43
N GLU A 87 -14.29 13.84 12.94
CA GLU A 87 -13.59 12.96 13.88
C GLU A 87 -12.49 12.15 13.20
N LEU A 88 -11.40 11.88 13.93
CA LEU A 88 -10.33 10.96 13.50
C LEU A 88 -10.80 9.52 13.72
N GLY A 89 -10.80 8.73 12.66
CA GLY A 89 -11.46 7.44 12.60
C GLY A 89 -10.55 6.24 12.46
N PHE A 90 -9.23 6.41 12.38
CA PHE A 90 -8.30 5.28 12.16
C PHE A 90 -8.53 4.14 13.15
N GLU A 91 -8.57 4.44 14.44
CA GLU A 91 -8.75 3.44 15.50
C GLU A 91 -10.14 2.78 15.42
N LYS A 92 -11.20 3.53 15.12
CA LYS A 92 -12.57 3.01 14.98
C LYS A 92 -12.67 2.01 13.82
N ILE A 93 -12.07 2.35 12.67
CA ILE A 93 -12.09 1.49 11.49
C ILE A 93 -11.12 0.30 11.64
N ALA A 94 -10.00 0.49 12.34
CA ALA A 94 -9.10 -0.61 12.70
C ALA A 94 -9.82 -1.63 13.61
N TYR A 95 -10.57 -1.16 14.60
CA TYR A 95 -11.40 -2.02 15.43
C TYR A 95 -12.42 -2.80 14.59
N LEU A 96 -13.15 -2.10 13.71
CA LEU A 96 -14.11 -2.74 12.79
C LEU A 96 -13.48 -3.87 11.99
N LEU A 97 -12.32 -3.62 11.37
CA LEU A 97 -11.64 -4.63 10.52
C LEU A 97 -11.17 -5.84 11.33
N ILE A 98 -10.65 -5.62 12.53
CA ILE A 98 -10.09 -6.67 13.39
C ILE A 98 -11.20 -7.44 14.13
N MET A 99 -12.12 -6.73 14.79
CA MET A 99 -13.15 -7.34 15.64
C MET A 99 -14.40 -7.74 14.84
N GLY A 100 -14.63 -7.16 13.66
CA GLY A 100 -15.74 -7.51 12.78
C GLY A 100 -17.02 -6.73 13.01
N VAL A 101 -17.03 -5.83 13.99
CA VAL A 101 -18.18 -4.96 14.37
C VAL A 101 -17.67 -3.56 14.66
N LEU A 102 -18.53 -2.54 14.52
CA LEU A 102 -18.23 -1.19 14.96
C LEU A 102 -18.20 -1.14 16.49
N PRO A 103 -17.23 -0.45 17.11
CA PRO A 103 -17.16 -0.30 18.55
C PRO A 103 -18.25 0.66 19.05
N ASP A 104 -18.75 0.42 20.26
CA ASP A 104 -19.39 1.46 21.05
C ASP A 104 -18.33 2.45 21.61
N ASP A 105 -18.80 3.54 22.25
CA ASP A 105 -17.89 4.59 22.75
C ASP A 105 -16.92 4.06 23.82
N LYS A 106 -17.35 3.12 24.64
CA LYS A 106 -16.52 2.51 25.68
C LYS A 106 -15.47 1.59 25.08
N GLU A 107 -15.86 0.74 24.15
CA GLU A 107 -14.96 -0.17 23.42
C GLU A 107 -13.92 0.63 22.62
N LEU A 108 -14.35 1.73 21.97
CA LEU A 108 -13.44 2.60 21.23
C LEU A 108 -12.43 3.27 22.17
N ALA A 109 -12.87 3.78 23.31
CA ALA A 109 -12.00 4.40 24.30
C ALA A 109 -10.97 3.41 24.86
N GLU A 110 -11.41 2.19 25.19
CA GLU A 110 -10.53 1.10 25.63
C GLU A 110 -9.51 0.74 24.54
N PHE A 111 -9.95 0.58 23.30
CA PHE A 111 -9.09 0.23 22.18
C PHE A 111 -8.03 1.32 21.90
N LYS A 112 -8.43 2.60 21.90
CA LYS A 112 -7.48 3.73 21.80
C LYS A 112 -6.43 3.71 22.90
N THR A 113 -6.85 3.42 24.13
CA THR A 113 -5.93 3.32 25.28
C THR A 113 -4.93 2.19 25.09
N VAL A 114 -5.40 0.99 24.70
CA VAL A 114 -4.54 -0.17 24.43
C VAL A 114 -3.52 0.13 23.33
N LEU A 115 -3.95 0.72 22.21
CA LEU A 115 -3.03 1.09 21.13
C LEU A 115 -2.04 2.19 21.58
N GLY A 116 -2.48 3.14 22.37
CA GLY A 116 -1.65 4.22 22.90
C GLY A 116 -0.52 3.69 23.80
N GLU A 117 -0.84 2.81 24.72
CA GLU A 117 0.14 2.19 25.64
C GLU A 117 1.11 1.27 24.90
N ALA A 118 0.64 0.54 23.89
CA ALA A 118 1.45 -0.37 23.08
C ALA A 118 2.48 0.34 22.18
N ARG A 119 2.51 1.68 22.14
CA ARG A 119 3.52 2.46 21.39
C ARG A 119 4.90 2.45 22.04
N THR A 120 5.04 1.98 23.27
CA THR A 120 6.33 1.99 23.96
C THR A 120 7.26 0.92 23.40
N LEU A 121 8.36 1.36 22.78
CA LEU A 121 9.41 0.47 22.28
C LEU A 121 10.29 -0.05 23.42
N PRO A 122 10.88 -1.25 23.32
CA PRO A 122 11.85 -1.74 24.29
C PRO A 122 13.02 -0.77 24.49
N ALA A 123 13.60 -0.79 25.70
CA ALA A 123 14.73 0.05 26.01
C ALA A 123 15.87 -0.12 25.00
N ASN A 124 16.43 1.00 24.55
CA ASN A 124 17.50 1.08 23.55
C ASN A 124 17.15 0.56 22.13
N PHE A 125 15.95 0.06 21.87
CA PHE A 125 15.56 -0.50 20.59
C PHE A 125 15.80 0.47 19.42
N THR A 126 15.42 1.73 19.58
CA THR A 126 15.63 2.76 18.55
C THR A 126 17.11 2.92 18.21
N ARG A 127 18.00 3.01 19.23
CA ARG A 127 19.44 3.17 19.05
C ARG A 127 20.08 1.92 18.44
N ASP A 128 19.81 0.75 19.01
CA ASP A 128 20.56 -0.48 18.72
C ASP A 128 20.03 -1.22 17.49
N ILE A 129 18.77 -0.97 17.09
CA ILE A 129 18.15 -1.64 15.97
C ILE A 129 17.88 -0.66 14.80
N ILE A 130 17.15 0.43 15.08
CA ILE A 130 16.68 1.29 13.98
C ILE A 130 17.83 2.16 13.45
N MET A 131 18.64 2.73 14.32
CA MET A 131 19.70 3.67 13.95
C MET A 131 20.99 3.02 13.45
N GLU A 132 21.27 1.76 13.76
CA GLU A 132 22.57 1.13 13.49
C GLU A 132 22.89 0.97 12.00
N ALA A 133 21.90 0.71 11.14
CA ALA A 133 22.12 0.54 9.70
C ALA A 133 21.14 1.39 8.88
N PRO A 134 21.33 2.71 8.83
CA PRO A 134 20.46 3.62 8.13
C PRO A 134 20.50 3.39 6.60
N THR A 135 19.33 3.29 5.98
CA THR A 135 19.16 3.11 4.54
C THR A 135 18.00 3.96 4.03
N GLY A 136 18.09 4.44 2.79
CA GLY A 136 16.98 5.12 2.10
C GLY A 136 15.79 4.22 1.79
N ASP A 137 15.96 2.91 1.89
CA ASP A 137 14.88 1.92 1.79
C ASP A 137 14.22 1.74 3.17
N ILE A 138 13.30 2.65 3.50
CA ILE A 138 12.62 2.67 4.80
C ILE A 138 11.88 1.36 5.06
N MET A 139 11.28 0.75 4.03
CA MET A 139 10.61 -0.54 4.16
C MET A 139 11.55 -1.65 4.63
N LYS A 140 12.82 -1.66 4.18
CA LYS A 140 13.83 -2.62 4.70
C LYS A 140 14.15 -2.38 6.16
N SER A 141 14.28 -1.11 6.57
CA SER A 141 14.50 -0.77 7.99
C SER A 141 13.33 -1.22 8.85
N MET A 142 12.09 -1.01 8.41
CA MET A 142 10.90 -1.48 9.12
C MET A 142 10.86 -3.01 9.22
N MET A 143 11.10 -3.73 8.13
CA MET A 143 11.15 -5.22 8.17
C MET A 143 12.20 -5.74 9.15
N ARG A 144 13.39 -5.12 9.19
CA ARG A 144 14.42 -5.44 10.18
C ARG A 144 13.93 -5.16 11.59
N SER A 145 13.25 -4.03 11.80
CA SER A 145 12.69 -3.66 13.10
C SER A 145 11.63 -4.65 13.56
N ILE A 146 10.74 -5.11 12.69
CA ILE A 146 9.73 -6.12 13.02
C ILE A 146 10.40 -7.42 13.48
N LEU A 147 11.36 -7.93 12.70
CA LEU A 147 12.05 -9.18 13.06
C LEU A 147 12.87 -9.03 14.34
N ALA A 148 13.53 -7.89 14.55
CA ALA A 148 14.24 -7.62 15.80
C ALA A 148 13.30 -7.45 17.00
N TYR A 149 12.10 -6.86 16.79
CA TYR A 149 11.10 -6.68 17.83
C TYR A 149 10.60 -8.02 18.38
N SER A 150 10.54 -9.07 17.53
CA SER A 150 10.16 -10.43 17.95
C SER A 150 11.05 -11.00 19.06
N TYR A 151 12.31 -10.59 19.16
CA TYR A 151 13.22 -11.07 20.23
C TYR A 151 12.84 -10.58 21.63
N TYR A 152 11.99 -9.56 21.71
CA TYR A 152 11.48 -9.03 22.98
C TYR A 152 10.12 -9.64 23.37
N ASP A 153 9.53 -10.44 22.50
CA ASP A 153 8.29 -11.18 22.78
C ASP A 153 8.61 -12.61 23.26
N HIS A 154 8.24 -12.94 24.49
CA HIS A 154 8.46 -14.27 25.07
C HIS A 154 7.54 -15.37 24.49
N ASN A 155 6.48 -14.98 23.76
CA ASN A 155 5.47 -15.87 23.21
C ASN A 155 5.43 -15.83 21.66
N VAL A 156 6.59 -15.63 21.00
CA VAL A 156 6.69 -15.48 19.53
C VAL A 156 5.99 -16.60 18.79
N LEU A 157 6.20 -17.85 19.21
CA LEU A 157 5.72 -19.05 18.51
C LEU A 157 4.31 -19.49 18.89
N ASP A 158 3.67 -18.80 19.83
CA ASP A 158 2.28 -19.07 20.19
C ASP A 158 1.34 -18.44 19.16
N ASN A 159 0.81 -19.28 18.27
CA ASN A 159 -0.15 -18.91 17.23
C ASN A 159 -1.61 -18.99 17.69
N SER A 160 -1.90 -19.02 19.01
CA SER A 160 -3.23 -18.85 19.48
C SER A 160 -3.82 -17.51 19.02
N VAL A 161 -5.14 -17.48 18.78
CA VAL A 161 -5.82 -16.27 18.29
C VAL A 161 -5.59 -15.07 19.24
N GLY A 162 -5.66 -15.32 20.56
CA GLY A 162 -5.44 -14.28 21.57
C GLY A 162 -4.03 -13.70 21.53
N ASN A 163 -3.00 -14.55 21.49
CA ASN A 163 -1.62 -14.06 21.41
C ASN A 163 -1.33 -13.38 20.05
N SER A 164 -1.83 -13.94 18.95
CA SER A 164 -1.68 -13.32 17.63
C SER A 164 -2.39 -11.96 17.56
N LEU A 165 -3.55 -11.79 18.19
CA LEU A 165 -4.22 -10.49 18.31
C LEU A 165 -3.35 -9.48 19.07
N ARG A 166 -2.80 -9.85 20.23
CA ARG A 166 -1.87 -9.01 21.00
C ARG A 166 -0.71 -8.55 20.13
N GLN A 167 -0.01 -9.47 19.46
CA GLN A 167 1.12 -9.18 18.58
C GLN A 167 0.73 -8.24 17.42
N CYS A 168 -0.46 -8.43 16.83
CA CYS A 168 -0.97 -7.55 15.79
C CYS A 168 -1.21 -6.12 16.30
N LEU A 169 -1.82 -5.96 17.48
CA LEU A 169 -2.07 -4.64 18.08
C LEU A 169 -0.76 -3.92 18.44
N GLU A 170 0.23 -4.62 18.97
CA GLU A 170 1.57 -4.07 19.22
C GLU A 170 2.24 -3.58 17.92
N LEU A 171 2.16 -4.36 16.83
CA LEU A 171 2.73 -3.96 15.55
C LEU A 171 1.97 -2.78 14.92
N ILE A 172 0.64 -2.75 14.98
CA ILE A 172 -0.16 -1.60 14.52
C ILE A 172 0.29 -0.33 15.24
N SER A 173 0.53 -0.42 16.55
CA SER A 173 0.92 0.71 17.40
C SER A 173 2.36 1.19 17.16
N THR A 174 3.28 0.28 16.80
CA THR A 174 4.72 0.60 16.68
C THR A 174 5.18 0.91 15.24
N PHE A 175 4.40 0.57 14.22
CA PHE A 175 4.75 0.82 12.81
C PHE A 175 5.04 2.30 12.49
N PRO A 176 4.27 3.28 13.00
CA PRO A 176 4.60 4.69 12.82
C PRO A 176 5.99 5.06 13.29
N GLN A 177 6.43 4.54 14.44
CA GLN A 177 7.76 4.79 14.99
C GLN A 177 8.86 4.12 14.18
N PHE A 178 8.66 2.85 13.73
CA PHE A 178 9.61 2.17 12.86
C PHE A 178 9.87 2.97 11.58
N ALA A 179 8.83 3.54 10.98
CA ALA A 179 8.94 4.36 9.78
C ALA A 179 9.62 5.70 10.06
N ALA A 180 9.13 6.46 11.04
CA ALA A 180 9.63 7.80 11.36
C ALA A 180 11.08 7.77 11.81
N TYR A 181 11.45 6.88 12.74
CA TYR A 181 12.82 6.79 13.22
C TYR A 181 13.81 6.26 12.18
N ALA A 182 13.38 5.32 11.33
CA ALA A 182 14.19 4.88 10.19
C ALA A 182 14.45 6.04 9.21
N TYR A 183 13.44 6.87 8.93
CA TYR A 183 13.60 8.04 8.10
C TYR A 183 14.55 9.06 8.72
N HIS A 184 14.39 9.42 10.01
CA HIS A 184 15.26 10.36 10.69
C HIS A 184 16.70 9.87 10.76
N SER A 185 16.90 8.58 11.03
CA SER A 185 18.21 7.93 11.00
C SER A 185 18.86 8.05 9.62
N TYR A 186 18.13 7.71 8.55
CA TYR A 186 18.60 7.86 7.17
C TYR A 186 18.93 9.31 6.83
N ASN A 187 18.03 10.24 7.16
CA ASN A 187 18.22 11.66 6.90
C ASN A 187 19.46 12.21 7.60
N HIS A 188 19.69 11.81 8.85
CA HIS A 188 20.85 12.22 9.61
C HIS A 188 22.16 11.63 9.05
N TYR A 189 22.28 10.31 9.03
CA TYR A 189 23.55 9.65 8.70
C TYR A 189 23.92 9.66 7.22
N LYS A 190 22.95 9.81 6.31
CA LYS A 190 23.19 9.73 4.87
C LYS A 190 22.95 11.03 4.12
N LYS A 191 22.15 11.96 4.66
CA LYS A 191 21.86 13.24 4.03
C LYS A 191 22.37 14.46 4.83
N GLY A 192 22.93 14.25 6.03
CA GLY A 192 23.46 15.33 6.87
C GLY A 192 22.41 16.21 7.55
N GLY A 193 21.15 15.76 7.59
CA GLY A 193 20.07 16.45 8.29
C GLY A 193 20.14 16.24 9.81
N SER A 194 19.29 16.96 10.54
CA SER A 194 19.17 16.77 11.99
C SER A 194 18.48 15.45 12.33
N MET A 195 18.86 14.86 13.47
CA MET A 195 18.19 13.70 14.04
C MET A 195 17.07 14.17 14.98
N TYR A 196 15.86 13.72 14.71
CA TYR A 196 14.72 13.93 15.60
C TYR A 196 14.22 12.58 16.11
N ILE A 197 14.12 12.44 17.43
CA ILE A 197 13.55 11.27 18.10
C ILE A 197 12.47 11.79 19.04
N HIS A 198 11.30 12.06 18.50
CA HIS A 198 10.13 12.41 19.27
C HIS A 198 9.52 11.17 19.88
N LEU A 199 9.20 11.21 21.17
CA LEU A 199 8.45 10.13 21.80
C LEU A 199 6.98 10.20 21.34
N PRO A 200 6.34 9.05 21.10
CA PRO A 200 4.92 9.01 20.80
C PRO A 200 4.11 9.48 22.01
N ASP A 201 3.00 10.12 21.73
CA ASP A 201 2.02 10.50 22.74
C ASP A 201 0.89 9.46 22.74
N PRO A 202 0.61 8.76 23.86
CA PRO A 202 -0.43 7.75 23.92
C PRO A 202 -1.85 8.32 23.77
N SER A 203 -2.05 9.61 24.00
CA SER A 203 -3.35 10.27 23.88
C SER A 203 -3.73 10.69 22.46
N LEU A 204 -2.76 10.79 21.55
CA LEU A 204 -2.97 11.18 20.16
C LEU A 204 -3.44 9.99 19.32
N SER A 205 -4.17 10.26 18.23
CA SER A 205 -4.48 9.26 17.20
C SER A 205 -3.24 8.78 16.45
N ALA A 206 -3.37 7.73 15.66
CA ALA A 206 -2.27 7.23 14.81
C ALA A 206 -1.80 8.28 13.82
N ALA A 207 -2.71 9.04 13.19
CA ALA A 207 -2.36 10.07 12.23
C ALA A 207 -1.64 11.26 12.89
N GLU A 208 -2.13 11.75 14.01
CA GLU A 208 -1.51 12.82 14.79
C GLU A 208 -0.12 12.44 15.28
N ASN A 209 0.03 11.23 15.83
CA ASN A 209 1.33 10.72 16.24
C ASN A 209 2.31 10.66 15.07
N LEU A 210 1.87 10.16 13.90
CA LEU A 210 2.72 10.05 12.74
C LEU A 210 3.23 11.41 12.27
N LEU A 211 2.36 12.44 12.22
CA LEU A 211 2.76 13.82 11.91
C LEU A 211 3.72 14.39 12.97
N SER A 212 3.39 14.19 14.24
CA SER A 212 4.23 14.63 15.37
C SER A 212 5.61 13.96 15.38
N LEU A 213 5.70 12.67 15.04
CA LEU A 213 6.96 11.93 14.98
C LEU A 213 7.86 12.39 13.82
N LEU A 214 7.24 12.81 12.71
CA LEU A 214 7.98 13.18 11.49
C LEU A 214 8.44 14.62 11.46
N ARG A 215 7.63 15.55 12.00
CA ARG A 215 7.90 16.97 11.89
C ARG A 215 8.86 17.44 12.98
N PRO A 216 9.90 18.23 12.65
CA PRO A 216 10.88 18.72 13.63
C PRO A 216 10.26 19.47 14.81
N ASP A 217 9.22 20.27 14.56
CA ASP A 217 8.51 21.07 15.54
C ASP A 217 7.25 20.41 16.13
N ARG A 218 6.94 19.19 15.68
CA ARG A 218 5.76 18.39 16.05
C ARG A 218 4.40 19.03 15.69
N LYS A 219 4.38 20.09 14.90
CA LYS A 219 3.15 20.84 14.60
C LYS A 219 2.42 20.27 13.39
N TYR A 220 1.11 20.29 13.45
CA TYR A 220 0.19 19.98 12.36
C TYR A 220 -1.14 20.71 12.57
N THR A 221 -1.91 20.91 11.52
CA THR A 221 -3.27 21.44 11.64
C THR A 221 -4.27 20.30 11.85
N PRO A 222 -5.47 20.58 12.42
CA PRO A 222 -6.53 19.58 12.49
C PRO A 222 -6.90 18.98 11.13
N LEU A 223 -6.91 19.81 10.07
CA LEU A 223 -7.18 19.35 8.71
C LEU A 223 -6.09 18.39 8.20
N GLU A 224 -4.80 18.69 8.43
CA GLU A 224 -3.71 17.79 8.05
C GLU A 224 -3.82 16.43 8.75
N ALA A 225 -4.18 16.42 10.05
CA ALA A 225 -4.42 15.19 10.79
C ALA A 225 -5.61 14.40 10.23
N LYS A 226 -6.73 15.08 9.95
CA LYS A 226 -7.94 14.47 9.36
C LYS A 226 -7.66 13.87 7.98
N ILE A 227 -6.93 14.59 7.14
CA ILE A 227 -6.57 14.14 5.80
C ILE A 227 -5.68 12.90 5.85
N LEU A 228 -4.66 12.91 6.73
CA LEU A 228 -3.79 11.75 6.89
C LEU A 228 -4.56 10.56 7.46
N ASP A 229 -5.39 10.77 8.47
CA ASP A 229 -6.26 9.75 9.07
C ASP A 229 -7.13 9.07 8.00
N THR A 230 -7.83 9.88 7.20
CA THR A 230 -8.66 9.37 6.10
C THR A 230 -7.82 8.61 5.06
N ALA A 231 -6.66 9.13 4.67
CA ALA A 231 -5.78 8.44 3.73
C ALA A 231 -5.31 7.08 4.28
N LEU A 232 -4.99 6.99 5.57
CA LEU A 232 -4.67 5.72 6.23
C LEU A 232 -5.86 4.76 6.19
N ILE A 233 -7.09 5.21 6.53
CA ILE A 233 -8.31 4.38 6.48
C ILE A 233 -8.52 3.80 5.08
N LEU A 234 -8.37 4.61 4.02
CA LEU A 234 -8.57 4.17 2.63
C LEU A 234 -7.52 3.16 2.14
N HIS A 235 -6.37 3.08 2.83
CA HIS A 235 -5.30 2.13 2.53
C HIS A 235 -5.31 0.88 3.42
N MET A 236 -6.13 0.83 4.49
CA MET A 236 -6.13 -0.28 5.46
C MET A 236 -6.35 -1.63 4.81
N GLU A 237 -7.29 -1.74 3.87
CA GLU A 237 -7.70 -3.02 3.31
C GLU A 237 -8.13 -2.89 1.84
N HIS A 238 -7.88 -3.93 1.05
CA HIS A 238 -8.29 -3.98 -0.36
C HIS A 238 -8.38 -5.42 -0.89
N GLY A 239 -9.02 -6.29 -0.12
CA GLY A 239 -9.33 -7.67 -0.49
C GLY A 239 -8.23 -8.69 -0.19
N GLY A 240 -8.66 -9.91 0.14
CA GLY A 240 -7.77 -11.03 0.46
C GLY A 240 -6.92 -11.52 -0.72
N GLY A 241 -7.30 -11.18 -1.96
CA GLY A 241 -6.53 -11.46 -3.17
C GLY A 241 -5.46 -10.41 -3.48
N ASN A 242 -5.37 -9.32 -2.72
CA ASN A 242 -4.26 -8.39 -2.81
C ASN A 242 -2.95 -9.11 -2.50
N ASN A 243 -1.89 -8.87 -3.30
CA ASN A 243 -0.67 -9.68 -3.24
C ASN A 243 -0.06 -9.77 -1.84
N SER A 244 -0.01 -8.67 -1.08
CA SER A 244 0.54 -8.67 0.28
C SER A 244 -0.42 -9.32 1.30
N SER A 245 -1.73 -9.14 1.17
CA SER A 245 -2.73 -9.80 2.02
C SER A 245 -2.75 -11.32 1.76
N PHE A 246 -2.67 -11.72 0.49
CA PHE A 246 -2.55 -13.13 0.12
C PHE A 246 -1.25 -13.74 0.65
N THR A 247 -0.12 -13.01 0.58
CA THR A 247 1.15 -13.44 1.17
C THR A 247 1.01 -13.65 2.69
N ALA A 248 0.35 -12.74 3.40
CA ALA A 248 0.08 -12.91 4.83
C ALA A 248 -0.71 -14.19 5.11
N ARG A 249 -1.75 -14.49 4.32
CA ARG A 249 -2.53 -15.74 4.43
C ARG A 249 -1.68 -16.97 4.15
N VAL A 250 -0.89 -16.97 3.07
CA VAL A 250 -0.01 -18.11 2.71
C VAL A 250 0.97 -18.41 3.84
N VAL A 251 1.65 -17.40 4.38
CA VAL A 251 2.62 -17.57 5.45
C VAL A 251 1.95 -17.99 6.77
N THR A 252 0.78 -17.41 7.09
CA THR A 252 -0.03 -17.83 8.24
C THR A 252 -0.45 -19.28 8.14
N SER A 253 -0.92 -19.73 6.96
CA SER A 253 -1.37 -21.11 6.74
C SER A 253 -0.26 -22.15 6.94
N ALA A 254 1.00 -21.73 6.80
CA ALA A 254 2.16 -22.57 7.08
C ALA A 254 2.49 -22.68 8.58
N GLY A 255 1.77 -21.98 9.46
CA GLY A 255 2.02 -21.98 10.91
C GLY A 255 3.14 -21.03 11.34
N SER A 256 3.51 -20.04 10.51
CA SER A 256 4.54 -19.06 10.86
C SER A 256 4.04 -18.05 11.90
N ASP A 257 4.99 -17.49 12.66
CA ASP A 257 4.70 -16.44 13.66
C ASP A 257 4.21 -15.12 13.03
N THR A 258 3.66 -14.24 13.86
CA THR A 258 3.10 -12.96 13.41
C THR A 258 4.16 -12.04 12.79
N TYR A 259 5.34 -11.95 13.38
CA TYR A 259 6.40 -11.04 12.93
C TYR A 259 6.95 -11.44 11.56
N SER A 260 7.20 -12.73 11.37
CA SER A 260 7.61 -13.31 10.08
C SER A 260 6.52 -13.12 9.02
N THR A 261 5.25 -13.33 9.38
CA THR A 261 4.10 -13.11 8.49
C THR A 261 3.99 -11.66 8.02
N MET A 262 4.07 -10.70 8.94
CA MET A 262 3.99 -9.28 8.60
C MET A 262 5.20 -8.81 7.80
N THR A 263 6.39 -9.34 8.10
CA THR A 263 7.60 -9.07 7.29
C THR A 263 7.44 -9.57 5.87
N ALA A 264 6.89 -10.77 5.65
CA ALA A 264 6.62 -11.30 4.32
C ALA A 264 5.58 -10.46 3.55
N ALA A 265 4.51 -10.04 4.21
CA ALA A 265 3.51 -9.13 3.62
C ALA A 265 4.13 -7.78 3.22
N MET A 266 5.00 -7.22 4.06
CA MET A 266 5.74 -5.99 3.74
C MET A 266 6.70 -6.17 2.58
N ALA A 267 7.40 -7.31 2.49
CA ALA A 267 8.28 -7.62 1.37
C ALA A 267 7.51 -7.68 0.05
N SER A 268 6.30 -8.25 0.06
CA SER A 268 5.38 -8.24 -1.06
C SER A 268 4.94 -6.81 -1.42
N LEU A 269 4.49 -6.01 -0.43
CA LEU A 269 4.02 -4.64 -0.67
C LEU A 269 5.13 -3.76 -1.27
N LYS A 270 6.37 -3.92 -0.81
CA LYS A 270 7.52 -3.15 -1.28
C LYS A 270 7.83 -3.35 -2.78
N GLY A 271 7.37 -4.42 -3.38
CA GLY A 271 7.64 -4.75 -4.78
C GLY A 271 7.20 -3.65 -5.75
N SER A 272 8.00 -3.42 -6.80
CA SER A 272 7.77 -2.36 -7.80
C SER A 272 6.45 -2.51 -8.59
N ARG A 273 5.89 -3.72 -8.60
CA ARG A 273 4.61 -4.03 -9.24
C ARG A 273 3.41 -3.98 -8.27
N HIS A 274 3.66 -3.63 -7.02
CA HIS A 274 2.64 -3.51 -5.97
C HIS A 274 2.66 -2.10 -5.36
N GLY A 275 3.24 -1.88 -4.19
CA GLY A 275 3.27 -0.55 -3.55
C GLY A 275 4.25 0.45 -4.19
N GLY A 276 5.14 0.00 -5.08
CA GLY A 276 6.09 0.88 -5.78
C GLY A 276 5.47 1.83 -6.82
N ALA A 277 4.18 1.69 -7.13
CA ALA A 277 3.49 2.54 -8.11
C ALA A 277 3.47 4.01 -7.69
N ASN A 278 3.32 4.29 -6.41
CA ASN A 278 3.29 5.65 -5.87
C ASN A 278 4.62 6.42 -6.07
N LEU A 279 5.76 5.77 -5.87
CA LEU A 279 7.07 6.39 -6.14
C LEU A 279 7.27 6.68 -7.65
N ARG A 280 6.79 5.78 -8.50
CA ARG A 280 6.82 5.99 -9.95
C ARG A 280 5.93 7.16 -10.37
N PHE A 281 4.77 7.29 -9.74
CA PHE A 281 3.88 8.43 -9.95
C PHE A 281 4.59 9.75 -9.64
N ILE A 282 5.25 9.88 -8.48
CA ILE A 282 5.98 11.11 -8.13
C ILE A 282 7.13 11.37 -9.11
N SER A 283 7.88 10.35 -9.51
CA SER A 283 8.95 10.52 -10.50
C SER A 283 8.40 11.01 -11.84
N MET A 284 7.25 10.50 -12.28
CA MET A 284 6.57 10.94 -13.49
C MET A 284 6.05 12.38 -13.34
N MET A 285 5.48 12.73 -12.19
CA MET A 285 5.04 14.11 -11.93
C MET A 285 6.19 15.11 -12.00
N ASN A 286 7.36 14.76 -11.46
CA ASN A 286 8.55 15.61 -11.54
C ASN A 286 9.00 15.79 -13.00
N ASP A 287 9.03 14.71 -13.77
CA ASP A 287 9.37 14.76 -15.19
C ASP A 287 8.37 15.64 -16.00
N ILE A 288 7.07 15.52 -15.71
CA ILE A 288 6.05 16.37 -16.33
C ILE A 288 6.25 17.84 -15.96
N ARG A 289 6.51 18.16 -14.68
CA ARG A 289 6.78 19.53 -14.21
C ARG A 289 7.97 20.18 -14.90
N GLU A 290 8.99 19.42 -15.20
CA GLU A 290 10.21 19.90 -15.90
C GLU A 290 9.96 20.20 -17.39
N HIS A 291 9.00 19.54 -18.01
CA HIS A 291 8.82 19.59 -19.46
C HIS A 291 7.55 20.30 -19.94
N VAL A 292 6.54 20.44 -19.10
CA VAL A 292 5.31 21.21 -19.37
C VAL A 292 5.48 22.59 -18.76
N LYS A 293 5.32 23.65 -19.55
CA LYS A 293 5.54 25.04 -19.13
C LYS A 293 4.31 25.67 -18.52
N ASP A 294 3.16 25.43 -19.12
CA ASP A 294 1.86 25.93 -18.64
C ASP A 294 1.01 24.74 -18.15
N TRP A 295 0.93 24.59 -16.84
CA TRP A 295 0.18 23.49 -16.21
C TRP A 295 -1.35 23.71 -16.27
N TYR A 296 -1.79 24.91 -16.61
CA TYR A 296 -3.21 25.24 -16.87
C TYR A 296 -3.61 24.95 -18.31
N ASP A 297 -2.66 24.89 -19.24
CA ASP A 297 -2.90 24.53 -20.63
C ASP A 297 -3.08 23.01 -20.77
N ARG A 298 -4.36 22.62 -20.92
CA ARG A 298 -4.73 21.20 -21.06
C ARG A 298 -4.14 20.55 -22.32
N ASP A 299 -3.96 21.31 -23.39
CA ASP A 299 -3.43 20.77 -24.64
C ASP A 299 -1.91 20.53 -24.53
N GLU A 300 -1.17 21.38 -23.83
CA GLU A 300 0.25 21.17 -23.55
C GLU A 300 0.46 19.94 -22.67
N VAL A 301 -0.33 19.80 -21.59
CA VAL A 301 -0.33 18.62 -20.72
C VAL A 301 -0.66 17.35 -21.52
N ALA A 302 -1.68 17.37 -22.36
CA ALA A 302 -2.08 16.24 -23.21
C ALA A 302 -0.98 15.83 -24.18
N ALA A 303 -0.31 16.82 -24.81
CA ALA A 303 0.78 16.57 -25.73
C ALA A 303 1.96 15.87 -25.06
N TYR A 304 2.30 16.25 -23.81
CA TYR A 304 3.39 15.59 -23.09
C TYR A 304 3.01 14.19 -22.64
N ILE A 305 1.80 13.98 -22.12
CA ILE A 305 1.27 12.65 -21.75
C ILE A 305 1.29 11.72 -22.98
N GLN A 306 0.94 12.23 -24.17
CA GLN A 306 1.01 11.45 -25.40
C GLN A 306 2.46 10.96 -25.70
N LYS A 307 3.48 11.80 -25.46
CA LYS A 307 4.90 11.38 -25.59
C LYS A 307 5.25 10.25 -24.63
N ILE A 308 4.79 10.33 -23.36
CA ILE A 308 5.01 9.25 -22.39
C ILE A 308 4.37 7.95 -22.89
N VAL A 309 3.10 8.01 -23.32
CA VAL A 309 2.34 6.84 -23.82
C VAL A 309 3.02 6.24 -25.06
N ASN A 310 3.58 7.07 -25.93
CA ASN A 310 4.33 6.66 -27.12
C ASN A 310 5.73 6.10 -26.79
N LYS A 311 6.16 6.10 -25.52
CA LYS A 311 7.51 5.68 -25.06
C LYS A 311 8.64 6.63 -25.53
N GLU A 312 8.33 7.86 -25.75
CA GLU A 312 9.27 8.90 -26.22
C GLU A 312 9.81 9.75 -25.06
N ALA A 313 9.12 9.76 -23.92
CA ALA A 313 9.46 10.55 -22.73
C ALA A 313 9.46 9.71 -21.46
N PHE A 314 9.92 10.30 -20.36
CA PHE A 314 10.05 9.71 -19.03
C PHE A 314 10.85 8.39 -19.05
N ASP A 315 10.30 7.31 -18.48
CA ASP A 315 10.94 5.99 -18.36
C ASP A 315 10.77 5.09 -19.59
N ARG A 316 10.14 5.58 -20.64
CA ARG A 316 9.89 4.91 -21.92
C ARG A 316 9.14 3.57 -21.82
N THR A 317 8.41 3.35 -20.72
CA THR A 317 7.55 2.17 -20.58
C THR A 317 6.22 2.34 -21.30
N GLY A 318 5.78 3.57 -21.53
CA GLY A 318 4.46 3.92 -22.05
C GLY A 318 3.36 3.82 -21.01
N LEU A 319 3.72 3.80 -19.71
CA LEU A 319 2.79 3.75 -18.59
C LEU A 319 2.56 5.16 -18.01
N ILE A 320 1.31 5.50 -17.77
CA ILE A 320 0.94 6.64 -16.93
C ILE A 320 0.61 6.08 -15.55
N TYR A 321 1.53 6.27 -14.61
CA TYR A 321 1.38 5.75 -13.26
C TYR A 321 0.23 6.46 -12.53
N GLY A 322 -0.50 5.74 -11.70
CA GLY A 322 -1.68 6.25 -11.02
C GLY A 322 -2.96 6.20 -11.85
N ILE A 323 -2.92 5.74 -13.12
CA ILE A 323 -4.11 5.58 -13.96
C ILE A 323 -4.31 4.14 -14.37
N GLY A 324 -5.53 3.64 -14.15
CA GLY A 324 -5.90 2.24 -14.31
C GLY A 324 -5.80 1.46 -13.00
N HIS A 325 -6.62 0.45 -12.85
CA HIS A 325 -6.68 -0.42 -11.68
C HIS A 325 -6.91 -1.87 -12.08
N ALA A 326 -6.37 -2.80 -11.29
CA ALA A 326 -6.51 -4.23 -11.55
C ALA A 326 -7.95 -4.76 -11.36
N VAL A 327 -8.79 -4.03 -10.62
CA VAL A 327 -10.15 -4.41 -10.26
C VAL A 327 -11.17 -3.37 -10.74
N TYR A 328 -11.02 -2.11 -10.33
CA TYR A 328 -11.96 -1.05 -10.73
C TYR A 328 -11.80 -0.69 -12.20
N THR A 329 -12.94 -0.62 -12.90
CA THR A 329 -12.97 -0.31 -14.33
C THR A 329 -13.56 1.07 -14.64
N ILE A 330 -14.54 1.54 -13.84
CA ILE A 330 -15.22 2.83 -14.05
C ILE A 330 -14.69 3.89 -13.08
N SER A 331 -14.69 3.62 -11.77
CA SER A 331 -14.23 4.56 -10.76
C SER A 331 -13.63 3.84 -9.54
N ASP A 332 -12.63 4.48 -8.90
CA ASP A 332 -12.11 4.08 -7.59
C ASP A 332 -12.74 4.98 -6.52
N PRO A 333 -13.59 4.46 -5.59
CA PRO A 333 -14.29 5.28 -4.60
C PRO A 333 -13.32 6.05 -3.68
N ARG A 334 -12.13 5.48 -3.45
CA ARG A 334 -11.10 6.08 -2.59
C ARG A 334 -10.50 7.34 -3.22
N LYS A 335 -10.35 7.35 -4.55
CA LYS A 335 -9.85 8.49 -5.31
C LYS A 335 -10.75 9.72 -5.11
N ILE A 336 -12.06 9.55 -5.16
CA ILE A 336 -13.03 10.63 -5.04
C ILE A 336 -12.87 11.32 -3.69
N ILE A 337 -12.79 10.55 -2.60
CA ILE A 337 -12.60 11.05 -1.24
C ILE A 337 -11.28 11.84 -1.13
N LEU A 338 -10.16 11.26 -1.60
CA LEU A 338 -8.86 11.93 -1.52
C LEU A 338 -8.78 13.20 -2.35
N LYS A 339 -9.43 13.25 -3.51
CA LYS A 339 -9.49 14.44 -4.34
C LYS A 339 -10.15 15.61 -3.62
N ASP A 340 -11.24 15.36 -2.92
CA ASP A 340 -11.96 16.40 -2.18
C ASP A 340 -11.13 16.92 -1.00
N TYR A 341 -10.46 16.05 -0.27
CA TYR A 341 -9.54 16.44 0.79
C TYR A 341 -8.31 17.19 0.26
N LEU A 342 -7.78 16.81 -0.89
CA LEU A 342 -6.67 17.53 -1.53
C LEU A 342 -7.05 18.98 -1.84
N ARG A 343 -8.25 19.19 -2.40
CA ARG A 343 -8.78 20.52 -2.66
C ARG A 343 -8.95 21.36 -1.38
N GLN A 344 -9.36 20.75 -0.29
CA GLN A 344 -9.46 21.42 1.01
C GLN A 344 -8.08 21.81 1.52
N LEU A 345 -7.09 20.93 1.43
CA LEU A 345 -5.72 21.20 1.87
C LEU A 345 -5.08 22.35 1.06
N VAL A 346 -5.26 22.37 -0.26
CA VAL A 346 -4.77 23.46 -1.11
C VAL A 346 -5.36 24.80 -0.68
N ARG A 347 -6.66 24.85 -0.40
CA ARG A 347 -7.33 26.07 0.09
C ARG A 347 -6.80 26.52 1.46
N GLU A 348 -6.60 25.60 2.40
CA GLU A 348 -6.09 25.92 3.75
C GLU A 348 -4.64 26.43 3.68
N LYS A 349 -3.79 25.76 2.90
CA LYS A 349 -2.37 26.14 2.78
C LYS A 349 -2.17 27.40 1.94
N GLY A 350 -3.12 27.76 1.06
CA GLY A 350 -3.00 28.89 0.14
C GLY A 350 -1.85 28.76 -0.84
N CYS A 351 -1.45 27.55 -1.17
CA CYS A 351 -0.40 27.22 -2.12
C CYS A 351 -0.77 25.90 -2.82
N PHE A 352 0.03 25.47 -3.80
CA PHE A 352 -0.20 24.27 -4.60
C PHE A 352 -1.37 24.34 -5.60
N ASP A 353 -1.89 25.53 -5.92
CA ASP A 353 -2.94 25.68 -6.93
C ASP A 353 -2.48 25.20 -8.31
N ASP A 354 -1.23 25.47 -8.66
CA ASP A 354 -0.62 25.03 -9.92
C ASP A 354 -0.51 23.51 -9.99
N GLU A 355 -0.09 22.85 -8.91
CA GLU A 355 -0.02 21.39 -8.80
C GLU A 355 -1.41 20.75 -8.89
N LEU A 356 -2.40 21.36 -8.27
CA LEU A 356 -3.78 20.87 -8.35
C LEU A 356 -4.31 20.99 -9.78
N ALA A 357 -4.05 22.12 -10.48
CA ALA A 357 -4.43 22.32 -11.86
C ALA A 357 -3.78 21.27 -12.78
N LEU A 358 -2.48 21.00 -12.60
CA LEU A 358 -1.79 19.95 -13.34
C LEU A 358 -2.43 18.57 -13.12
N LEU A 359 -2.72 18.19 -11.88
CA LEU A 359 -3.34 16.90 -11.54
C LEU A 359 -4.74 16.79 -12.19
N GLU A 360 -5.56 17.85 -12.12
CA GLU A 360 -6.89 17.83 -12.69
C GLU A 360 -6.86 17.80 -14.22
N ASN A 361 -5.91 18.47 -14.85
CA ASN A 361 -5.70 18.38 -16.29
C ASN A 361 -5.23 16.98 -16.69
N MET A 362 -4.30 16.38 -15.96
CA MET A 362 -3.88 14.99 -16.22
C MET A 362 -5.04 14.01 -16.07
N GLU A 363 -5.85 14.13 -15.01
CA GLU A 363 -7.05 13.29 -14.83
C GLU A 363 -8.03 13.43 -16.01
N ALA A 364 -8.17 14.63 -16.54
CA ALA A 364 -9.10 14.91 -17.65
C ALA A 364 -8.62 14.34 -18.98
N VAL A 365 -7.30 14.34 -19.26
CA VAL A 365 -6.79 14.00 -20.62
C VAL A 365 -6.20 12.60 -20.70
N ALA A 366 -5.50 12.11 -19.66
CA ALA A 366 -4.74 10.87 -19.74
C ALA A 366 -5.60 9.62 -19.96
N PRO A 367 -6.79 9.45 -19.35
CA PRO A 367 -7.65 8.30 -19.61
C PRO A 367 -7.98 8.11 -21.10
N GLY A 368 -8.38 9.19 -21.78
CA GLY A 368 -8.70 9.18 -23.20
C GLY A 368 -7.50 8.84 -24.08
N ILE A 369 -6.33 9.39 -23.78
CA ILE A 369 -5.07 9.10 -24.48
C ILE A 369 -4.69 7.63 -24.36
N ILE A 370 -4.75 7.09 -23.13
CA ILE A 370 -4.45 5.69 -22.86
C ILE A 370 -5.42 4.77 -23.59
N ALA A 371 -6.74 5.04 -23.52
CA ALA A 371 -7.75 4.25 -24.16
C ALA A 371 -7.52 4.17 -25.69
N LYS A 372 -7.24 5.31 -26.31
CA LYS A 372 -6.94 5.38 -27.75
C LYS A 372 -5.67 4.61 -28.11
N ALA A 373 -4.59 4.81 -27.36
CA ALA A 373 -3.29 4.18 -27.64
C ALA A 373 -3.30 2.65 -27.47
N ARG A 374 -4.13 2.14 -26.56
CA ARG A 374 -4.22 0.70 -26.24
C ARG A 374 -5.47 0.03 -26.81
N ASN A 375 -6.26 0.75 -27.58
CA ASN A 375 -7.54 0.28 -28.14
C ASN A 375 -8.46 -0.32 -27.08
N LEU A 376 -8.59 0.37 -25.93
CA LEU A 376 -9.46 -0.06 -24.84
C LEU A 376 -10.92 0.33 -25.14
N PRO A 377 -11.88 -0.51 -24.78
CA PRO A 377 -13.31 -0.21 -24.99
C PRO A 377 -13.78 0.92 -24.06
N GLN A 378 -13.08 1.19 -22.95
CA GLN A 378 -13.39 2.20 -21.96
C GLN A 378 -12.11 2.83 -21.44
N PRO A 379 -12.10 4.17 -21.24
CA PRO A 379 -10.99 4.86 -20.61
C PRO A 379 -10.75 4.36 -19.16
N PRO A 380 -9.49 4.09 -18.77
CA PRO A 380 -9.17 3.71 -17.40
C PRO A 380 -9.28 4.91 -16.47
N ASP A 381 -9.82 4.71 -15.26
CA ASP A 381 -9.91 5.77 -14.25
C ASP A 381 -8.61 5.89 -13.44
N PRO A 382 -8.25 7.08 -12.92
CA PRO A 382 -7.21 7.22 -11.91
C PRO A 382 -7.51 6.38 -10.66
N ASN A 383 -6.49 5.76 -10.12
CA ASN A 383 -6.58 4.98 -8.89
C ASN A 383 -6.17 5.81 -7.66
N ILE A 384 -6.20 5.18 -6.47
CA ILE A 384 -5.86 5.87 -5.22
C ILE A 384 -4.44 6.46 -5.22
N ASP A 385 -3.46 5.82 -5.88
CA ASP A 385 -2.06 6.27 -5.89
C ASP A 385 -1.88 7.63 -6.58
N PHE A 386 -2.77 7.96 -7.52
CA PHE A 386 -2.77 9.25 -8.22
C PHE A 386 -2.94 10.43 -7.27
N TYR A 387 -3.88 10.34 -6.33
CA TYR A 387 -4.15 11.43 -5.38
C TYR A 387 -3.38 11.27 -4.06
N SER A 388 -3.13 10.05 -3.58
CA SER A 388 -2.40 9.87 -2.32
C SER A 388 -0.96 10.36 -2.40
N GLY A 389 -0.29 10.18 -3.56
CA GLY A 389 1.05 10.70 -3.77
C GLY A 389 1.12 12.23 -3.70
N ALA A 390 0.18 12.91 -4.36
CA ALA A 390 0.06 14.35 -4.30
C ALA A 390 -0.28 14.86 -2.89
N LEU A 391 -1.18 14.17 -2.21
CA LEU A 391 -1.58 14.49 -0.85
C LEU A 391 -0.42 14.37 0.13
N TYR A 392 0.35 13.28 0.08
CA TYR A 392 1.54 13.12 0.91
C TYR A 392 2.60 14.19 0.61
N TYR A 393 2.79 14.55 -0.65
CA TYR A 393 3.67 15.65 -1.03
C TYR A 393 3.22 16.98 -0.39
N MET A 394 1.93 17.32 -0.45
CA MET A 394 1.38 18.54 0.14
C MET A 394 1.32 18.53 1.67
N LEU A 395 1.39 17.35 2.30
CA LEU A 395 1.57 17.17 3.75
C LEU A 395 3.05 17.22 4.18
N ASP A 396 3.97 17.54 3.27
CA ASP A 396 5.43 17.56 3.51
C ASP A 396 6.00 16.18 3.93
N VAL A 397 5.35 15.10 3.51
CA VAL A 397 5.85 13.75 3.73
C VAL A 397 6.97 13.44 2.75
N PRO A 398 8.16 13.03 3.20
CA PRO A 398 9.24 12.65 2.30
C PRO A 398 8.87 11.47 1.39
N PRO A 399 9.19 11.49 0.09
CA PRO A 399 8.82 10.41 -0.85
C PRO A 399 9.30 9.02 -0.42
N SER A 400 10.42 8.92 0.30
CA SER A 400 10.92 7.65 0.84
C SER A 400 9.98 6.98 1.86
N LEU A 401 9.01 7.72 2.40
CA LEU A 401 8.01 7.25 3.36
C LEU A 401 6.67 6.85 2.73
N PHE A 402 6.41 7.13 1.45
CA PHE A 402 5.09 6.91 0.85
C PHE A 402 4.64 5.43 0.93
N ILE A 403 5.53 4.48 0.60
CA ILE A 403 5.24 3.05 0.74
C ILE A 403 5.14 2.65 2.23
N ALA A 404 5.93 3.29 3.10
CA ALA A 404 5.86 3.04 4.53
C ALA A 404 4.50 3.49 5.12
N PHE A 405 3.94 4.63 4.67
CA PHE A 405 2.60 5.07 5.06
C PHE A 405 1.53 4.08 4.61
N PHE A 406 1.68 3.55 3.40
CA PHE A 406 0.82 2.47 2.93
C PHE A 406 0.92 1.22 3.83
N ALA A 407 2.14 0.85 4.28
CA ALA A 407 2.34 -0.27 5.20
C ALA A 407 1.75 0.00 6.59
N ILE A 408 1.89 1.24 7.13
CA ILE A 408 1.29 1.66 8.42
C ILE A 408 -0.24 1.50 8.39
N ALA A 409 -0.87 1.80 7.28
CA ALA A 409 -2.29 1.57 7.12
C ALA A 409 -2.61 0.08 6.95
N ARG A 410 -1.92 -0.60 6.04
CA ARG A 410 -2.24 -1.96 5.60
C ARG A 410 -1.93 -3.03 6.64
N ILE A 411 -1.10 -2.75 7.66
CA ILE A 411 -0.87 -3.67 8.78
C ILE A 411 -2.18 -4.08 9.46
N VAL A 412 -3.18 -3.19 9.51
CA VAL A 412 -4.51 -3.48 10.04
C VAL A 412 -5.20 -4.58 9.22
N GLY A 413 -5.23 -4.42 7.87
CA GLY A 413 -5.79 -5.42 6.96
C GLY A 413 -5.04 -6.75 7.01
N TRP A 414 -3.71 -6.72 7.03
CA TRP A 414 -2.90 -7.95 7.16
C TRP A 414 -3.20 -8.66 8.50
N SER A 415 -3.36 -7.91 9.59
CA SER A 415 -3.72 -8.44 10.90
C SER A 415 -5.08 -9.13 10.88
N ALA A 416 -6.09 -8.47 10.29
CA ALA A 416 -7.41 -9.05 10.14
C ALA A 416 -7.36 -10.34 9.31
N HIS A 417 -6.62 -10.35 8.17
CA HIS A 417 -6.47 -11.55 7.33
C HIS A 417 -5.71 -12.67 8.03
N ARG A 418 -4.69 -12.36 8.84
CA ARG A 418 -4.00 -13.36 9.66
C ARG A 418 -4.93 -13.99 10.67
N LEU A 419 -5.68 -13.17 11.42
CA LEU A 419 -6.62 -13.67 12.43
C LEU A 419 -7.74 -14.50 11.80
N GLU A 420 -8.31 -14.05 10.68
CA GLU A 420 -9.32 -14.84 9.94
C GLU A 420 -8.76 -16.18 9.46
N GLU A 421 -7.51 -16.22 8.97
CA GLU A 421 -6.85 -17.46 8.55
C GLU A 421 -6.63 -18.43 9.71
N LEU A 422 -6.18 -17.93 10.89
CA LEU A 422 -5.99 -18.73 12.10
C LEU A 422 -7.31 -19.30 12.66
N ILE A 423 -8.41 -18.55 12.54
CA ILE A 423 -9.73 -18.95 13.03
C ILE A 423 -10.38 -19.95 12.07
N THR A 424 -10.22 -19.76 10.77
CA THR A 424 -11.03 -20.43 9.76
C THR A 424 -10.35 -21.64 9.14
N SER A 425 -9.04 -21.55 8.90
CA SER A 425 -8.29 -22.52 8.10
C SER A 425 -7.44 -23.44 8.97
N ASN A 426 -7.44 -24.73 8.61
CA ASN A 426 -6.54 -25.74 9.18
C ASN A 426 -5.67 -26.40 8.11
N LYS A 427 -5.58 -25.80 6.91
CA LYS A 427 -4.85 -26.34 5.77
C LYS A 427 -3.85 -25.34 5.23
N ILE A 428 -2.64 -25.83 4.96
CA ILE A 428 -1.65 -25.03 4.26
C ILE A 428 -2.13 -24.69 2.83
N ILE A 429 -2.00 -23.42 2.44
CA ILE A 429 -2.28 -22.97 1.06
C ILE A 429 -1.17 -23.50 0.16
N ARG A 430 -1.51 -24.48 -0.68
CA ARG A 430 -0.56 -25.18 -1.53
C ARG A 430 -1.12 -25.44 -2.93
N PRO A 431 -0.90 -24.53 -3.90
CA PRO A 431 -1.30 -24.75 -5.28
C PRO A 431 -0.47 -25.89 -5.91
N ALA A 432 -1.05 -26.56 -6.91
CA ALA A 432 -0.34 -27.56 -7.71
C ALA A 432 0.48 -26.91 -8.81
N TYR A 433 1.62 -27.51 -9.14
CA TYR A 433 2.46 -27.11 -10.28
C TYR A 433 2.64 -28.30 -11.23
N LYS A 434 2.51 -28.03 -12.54
CA LYS A 434 2.79 -29.00 -13.61
C LYS A 434 4.26 -28.93 -14.00
N SER A 435 4.97 -30.06 -13.87
CA SER A 435 6.34 -30.16 -14.39
C SER A 435 6.31 -30.22 -15.91
N VAL A 436 7.17 -29.44 -16.56
CA VAL A 436 7.47 -29.45 -18.00
C VAL A 436 8.90 -29.86 -18.30
N MET A 437 9.58 -30.46 -17.30
CA MET A 437 10.93 -31.00 -17.50
C MET A 437 10.91 -32.09 -18.60
N LYS A 438 11.92 -32.07 -19.45
CA LYS A 438 12.21 -33.19 -20.35
C LYS A 438 12.85 -34.29 -19.51
N THR A 439 12.21 -35.42 -19.39
CA THR A 439 12.84 -36.63 -18.82
C THR A 439 13.68 -37.26 -19.93
N GLU A 440 14.96 -37.55 -19.67
CA GLU A 440 15.72 -38.46 -20.51
C GLU A 440 15.05 -39.83 -20.40
N ALA A 441 14.57 -40.37 -21.53
CA ALA A 441 13.94 -41.68 -21.62
C ALA A 441 14.99 -42.80 -21.57
#